data_2851933c684c3f6ba06db3913228575f
#
_entry.id   2851933c684c3f6ba06db3913228575f
#
_cell.length_a   1.000
_cell.length_b   1.000
_cell.length_c   1.000
_cell.angle_alpha   90.00
_cell.angle_beta   90.00
_cell.angle_gamma   90.00
#
_symmetry.space_group_name_H-M   'P 1'
#
loop_
_entity.id
_entity.type
_entity.pdbx_description
1 polymer ?
#
loop_
_entity_poly.entity_id
_entity_poly.type
_entity_poly.pdbx_seq_one_letter_code
_entity_poly.pdbx_strand_id
1 'polypeptide(L)'
;MKKTARFLLVILLTALSLSGFSQELKCRVSVNATQLQSNNRRLFGLLETEISRFMNGRSWTGRNYSVEERIECSLFLNMSGESGNDFRGTLQIQVERPVFGATYKTLLLNYVYQLIEFSYIESETLEYNETTFTSNLASILAYYAWLIVGLDADTFSPMGGTPWFTKAEAVVANAQNAREKGWKAFDGSGNRNRYALVQNLLDSKYRGLRTFLYEYHRSGLDKLSQSVADGRASALESVMQLKDVHSSRPDSYMVWIQLLCDAKADEWVNLFSSLSEMEKQTTALMLKQMNPSNISKYDRLTKP
;
A
#
# COMPACT_ATOMS: atom_id res chain seq x y z
N MET A 1 -10.26 21.05 51.92
CA MET A 1 -10.68 21.63 50.63
C MET A 1 -9.53 21.91 49.64
N LYS A 2 -8.44 22.59 50.00
CA LYS A 2 -7.32 22.89 49.06
C LYS A 2 -6.53 21.66 48.61
N LYS A 3 -6.39 20.59 49.42
CA LYS A 3 -5.70 19.34 49.06
C LYS A 3 -6.53 18.47 48.11
N THR A 4 -7.86 18.40 48.33
CA THR A 4 -8.78 17.66 47.44
C THR A 4 -8.92 18.32 46.05
N ALA A 5 -8.93 19.65 46.00
CA ALA A 5 -8.95 20.39 44.74
C ALA A 5 -7.65 20.22 43.94
N ARG A 6 -6.49 20.15 44.57
CA ARG A 6 -5.20 19.84 43.90
C ARG A 6 -5.15 18.41 43.37
N PHE A 7 -5.69 17.45 44.12
CA PHE A 7 -5.74 16.06 43.70
C PHE A 7 -6.67 15.85 42.50
N LEU A 8 -7.84 16.51 42.48
CA LEU A 8 -8.76 16.54 41.36
C LEU A 8 -8.16 17.23 40.14
N LEU A 9 -7.38 18.30 40.31
CA LEU A 9 -6.70 18.99 39.21
C LEU A 9 -5.61 18.12 38.55
N VAL A 10 -4.86 17.36 39.36
CA VAL A 10 -3.85 16.43 38.88
C VAL A 10 -4.49 15.26 38.09
N ILE A 11 -5.60 14.71 38.57
CA ILE A 11 -6.36 13.66 37.86
C ILE A 11 -6.92 14.21 36.55
N LEU A 12 -7.43 15.45 36.54
CA LEU A 12 -7.94 16.09 35.33
C LEU A 12 -6.82 16.37 34.31
N LEU A 13 -5.63 16.78 34.76
CA LEU A 13 -4.47 16.99 33.90
C LEU A 13 -3.90 15.68 33.33
N THR A 14 -3.91 14.58 34.10
CA THR A 14 -3.50 13.26 33.60
C THR A 14 -4.52 12.65 32.64
N ALA A 15 -5.81 12.92 32.81
CA ALA A 15 -6.86 12.47 31.86
C ALA A 15 -6.80 13.21 30.52
N LEU A 16 -6.35 14.46 30.48
CA LEU A 16 -6.17 15.24 29.24
C LEU A 16 -4.94 14.82 28.42
N SER A 17 -3.95 14.13 29.02
CA SER A 17 -2.74 13.68 28.32
C SER A 17 -2.93 12.38 27.54
N LEU A 18 -4.11 11.75 27.57
CA LEU A 18 -4.37 10.45 26.92
C LEU A 18 -4.99 10.55 25.53
N SER A 19 -5.23 11.75 25.01
CA SER A 19 -5.68 11.93 23.64
C SER A 19 -4.51 11.92 22.66
N GLY A 20 -3.66 10.92 22.71
CA GLY A 20 -2.71 10.64 21.64
C GLY A 20 -3.51 10.25 20.39
N PHE A 21 -3.63 11.17 19.42
CA PHE A 21 -4.15 10.81 18.11
C PHE A 21 -3.32 9.65 17.58
N SER A 22 -3.91 8.49 17.51
CA SER A 22 -3.27 7.32 16.91
C SER A 22 -3.09 7.59 15.43
N GLN A 23 -1.85 7.72 15.01
CA GLN A 23 -1.45 7.81 13.61
C GLN A 23 -1.04 6.42 13.18
N GLU A 24 -1.79 5.81 12.29
CA GLU A 24 -1.49 4.46 11.80
C GLU A 24 -0.41 4.48 10.73
N LEU A 25 -0.30 5.56 9.97
CA LEU A 25 0.65 5.69 8.88
C LEU A 25 1.91 6.46 9.31
N LYS A 26 3.05 6.03 8.81
CA LYS A 26 4.33 6.74 8.79
C LYS A 26 4.70 6.95 7.33
N CYS A 27 3.98 7.86 6.69
CA CYS A 27 4.08 8.11 5.25
C CYS A 27 5.14 9.18 4.96
N ARG A 28 6.13 8.82 4.17
CA ARG A 28 7.08 9.77 3.59
C ARG A 28 6.52 10.28 2.26
N VAL A 29 6.38 11.57 2.13
CA VAL A 29 5.88 12.21 0.91
C VAL A 29 7.02 12.96 0.22
N SER A 30 7.05 12.94 -1.10
CA SER A 30 7.93 13.76 -1.92
C SER A 30 7.24 14.19 -3.19
N VAL A 31 7.36 15.48 -3.54
CA VAL A 31 6.80 16.07 -4.75
C VAL A 31 7.94 16.60 -5.63
N ASN A 32 8.15 15.95 -6.76
CA ASN A 32 9.14 16.35 -7.77
C ASN A 32 8.46 17.11 -8.91
N ALA A 33 8.84 18.36 -9.08
CA ALA A 33 8.34 19.24 -10.15
C ALA A 33 9.47 19.74 -11.09
N THR A 34 10.59 19.01 -11.15
CA THR A 34 11.76 19.42 -11.96
C THR A 34 11.50 19.42 -13.46
N GLN A 35 10.49 18.70 -13.93
CA GLN A 35 10.08 18.69 -15.34
C GLN A 35 9.18 19.87 -15.72
N LEU A 36 8.66 20.61 -14.74
CA LEU A 36 7.85 21.78 -14.98
C LEU A 36 8.76 23.00 -15.17
N GLN A 37 8.37 23.88 -16.10
CA GLN A 37 9.04 25.18 -16.30
C GLN A 37 8.63 26.22 -15.25
N SER A 38 7.82 25.80 -14.28
CA SER A 38 7.29 26.67 -13.23
C SER A 38 8.39 27.09 -12.26
N ASN A 39 8.41 28.39 -11.95
CA ASN A 39 9.27 28.94 -10.89
C ASN A 39 8.67 28.78 -9.48
N ASN A 40 7.49 28.17 -9.35
CA ASN A 40 6.74 28.11 -8.10
C ASN A 40 7.16 26.93 -7.21
N ARG A 41 8.46 26.83 -6.88
CA ARG A 41 8.97 25.78 -5.97
C ARG A 41 8.28 25.79 -4.59
N ARG A 42 7.84 26.98 -4.14
CA ARG A 42 7.15 27.13 -2.87
C ARG A 42 5.83 26.37 -2.84
N LEU A 43 5.04 26.46 -3.92
CA LEU A 43 3.76 25.74 -4.05
C LEU A 43 3.94 24.24 -3.87
N PHE A 44 4.94 23.64 -4.52
CA PHE A 44 5.18 22.19 -4.42
C PHE A 44 5.69 21.79 -3.05
N GLY A 45 6.46 22.60 -2.35
CA GLY A 45 6.84 22.37 -0.95
C GLY A 45 5.64 22.44 0.01
N LEU A 46 4.70 23.36 -0.22
CA LEU A 46 3.45 23.42 0.54
C LEU A 46 2.54 22.22 0.24
N LEU A 47 2.42 21.82 -1.03
CA LEU A 47 1.68 20.62 -1.42
C LEU A 47 2.26 19.36 -0.76
N GLU A 48 3.58 19.19 -0.75
CA GLU A 48 4.25 18.08 -0.08
C GLU A 48 3.92 18.03 1.41
N THR A 49 4.00 19.20 2.07
CA THR A 49 3.67 19.35 3.50
C THR A 49 2.21 19.01 3.77
N GLU A 50 1.30 19.48 2.92
CA GLU A 50 -0.13 19.25 3.07
C GLU A 50 -0.51 17.79 2.85
N ILE A 51 0.06 17.13 1.82
CA ILE A 51 -0.13 15.69 1.60
C ILE A 51 0.43 14.90 2.80
N SER A 52 1.60 15.28 3.30
CA SER A 52 2.19 14.63 4.48
C SER A 52 1.30 14.78 5.72
N ARG A 53 0.75 15.98 5.94
CA ARG A 53 -0.22 16.25 7.01
C ARG A 53 -1.50 15.43 6.85
N PHE A 54 -2.02 15.34 5.64
CA PHE A 54 -3.23 14.57 5.31
C PHE A 54 -3.05 13.09 5.63
N MET A 55 -1.95 12.49 5.19
CA MET A 55 -1.67 11.06 5.36
C MET A 55 -1.35 10.69 6.82
N ASN A 56 -0.52 11.50 7.49
CA ASN A 56 0.00 11.19 8.82
C ASN A 56 -0.79 11.84 9.95
N GLY A 57 -1.55 12.90 9.70
CA GLY A 57 -2.26 13.65 10.73
C GLY A 57 -3.65 13.12 11.09
N ARG A 58 -4.15 12.11 10.37
CA ARG A 58 -5.48 11.53 10.55
C ARG A 58 -5.39 10.16 11.21
N SER A 59 -6.34 9.85 12.10
CA SER A 59 -6.59 8.47 12.50
C SER A 59 -7.48 7.79 11.45
N TRP A 60 -6.94 6.77 10.79
CA TRP A 60 -7.63 6.01 9.75
C TRP A 60 -8.47 4.88 10.33
N THR A 61 -7.99 4.19 11.36
CA THR A 61 -8.66 3.00 11.90
C THR A 61 -9.32 3.22 13.24
N GLY A 62 -8.99 4.30 13.93
CA GLY A 62 -9.38 4.52 15.32
C GLY A 62 -8.71 3.58 16.31
N ARG A 63 -7.73 2.75 15.87
CA ARG A 63 -6.94 1.88 16.73
C ARG A 63 -5.68 2.59 17.19
N ASN A 64 -5.19 2.24 18.37
CA ASN A 64 -3.94 2.78 18.88
C ASN A 64 -2.76 1.99 18.31
N TYR A 65 -1.88 2.68 17.58
CA TYR A 65 -0.61 2.16 17.09
C TYR A 65 0.53 2.80 17.89
N SER A 66 1.47 2.01 18.38
CA SER A 66 2.74 2.54 18.86
C SER A 66 3.56 3.11 17.68
N VAL A 67 4.58 3.88 17.96
CA VAL A 67 5.42 4.48 16.90
C VAL A 67 6.06 3.40 16.01
N GLU A 68 6.41 2.27 16.62
CA GLU A 68 7.03 1.12 15.97
C GLU A 68 6.05 0.29 15.14
N GLU A 69 4.76 0.35 15.46
CA GLU A 69 3.71 -0.38 14.74
C GLU A 69 3.15 0.39 13.55
N ARG A 70 3.52 1.66 13.40
CA ARG A 70 3.04 2.47 12.27
C ARG A 70 3.47 1.89 10.94
N ILE A 71 2.54 1.85 10.00
CA ILE A 71 2.74 1.32 8.66
C ILE A 71 3.65 2.26 7.87
N GLU A 72 4.85 1.80 7.55
CA GLU A 72 5.79 2.58 6.75
C GLU A 72 5.40 2.56 5.28
N CYS A 73 5.22 3.74 4.72
CA CYS A 73 4.92 3.90 3.31
C CYS A 73 5.56 5.17 2.75
N SER A 74 5.64 5.24 1.43
CA SER A 74 6.08 6.45 0.73
C SER A 74 5.18 6.76 -0.46
N LEU A 75 4.94 8.05 -0.68
CA LEU A 75 4.26 8.61 -1.84
C LEU A 75 5.23 9.52 -2.57
N PHE A 76 5.50 9.22 -3.82
CA PHE A 76 6.32 10.04 -4.69
C PHE A 76 5.48 10.55 -5.87
N LEU A 77 5.24 11.86 -5.91
CA LEU A 77 4.55 12.54 -7.00
C LEU A 77 5.58 13.14 -7.94
N ASN A 78 5.57 12.71 -9.19
CA ASN A 78 6.41 13.29 -10.23
C ASN A 78 5.54 14.07 -11.20
N MET A 79 5.61 15.40 -11.09
CA MET A 79 4.77 16.33 -11.85
C MET A 79 5.29 16.47 -13.27
N SER A 80 4.41 16.29 -14.27
CA SER A 80 4.76 16.36 -15.70
C SER A 80 3.99 17.43 -16.47
N GLY A 81 3.02 18.09 -15.86
CA GLY A 81 2.26 19.17 -16.49
C GLY A 81 1.56 20.05 -15.48
N GLU A 82 1.44 21.33 -15.85
CA GLU A 82 0.79 22.38 -15.08
C GLU A 82 -0.02 23.26 -16.03
N SER A 83 -1.23 23.64 -15.65
CA SER A 83 -2.08 24.59 -16.37
C SER A 83 -2.93 25.37 -15.35
N GLY A 84 -2.47 26.58 -14.99
CA GLY A 84 -3.07 27.32 -13.87
C GLY A 84 -2.92 26.56 -12.56
N ASN A 85 -4.04 26.21 -11.94
CA ASN A 85 -4.08 25.42 -10.70
C ASN A 85 -4.25 23.92 -10.95
N ASP A 86 -4.32 23.48 -12.19
CA ASP A 86 -4.47 22.06 -12.56
C ASP A 86 -3.11 21.42 -12.81
N PHE A 87 -2.87 20.31 -12.17
CA PHE A 87 -1.61 19.56 -12.22
C PHE A 87 -1.84 18.15 -12.72
N ARG A 88 -0.81 17.61 -13.38
CA ARG A 88 -0.79 16.20 -13.80
C ARG A 88 0.61 15.60 -13.60
N GLY A 89 0.65 14.28 -13.40
CA GLY A 89 1.89 13.57 -13.19
C GLY A 89 1.69 12.10 -12.94
N THR A 90 2.69 11.47 -12.34
CA THR A 90 2.63 10.10 -11.86
C THR A 90 2.66 10.07 -10.34
N LEU A 91 2.04 9.05 -9.75
CA LEU A 91 2.08 8.79 -8.32
C LEU A 91 2.65 7.39 -8.09
N GLN A 92 3.80 7.31 -7.44
CA GLN A 92 4.37 6.05 -6.96
C GLN A 92 4.02 5.87 -5.49
N ILE A 93 3.58 4.67 -5.15
CA ILE A 93 3.23 4.23 -3.80
C ILE A 93 4.10 3.04 -3.45
N GLN A 94 4.84 3.12 -2.34
CA GLN A 94 5.54 1.99 -1.75
C GLN A 94 5.03 1.74 -0.34
N VAL A 95 4.87 0.48 0.02
CA VAL A 95 4.44 0.06 1.35
C VAL A 95 5.40 -1.02 1.83
N GLU A 96 5.95 -0.84 3.02
CA GLU A 96 6.90 -1.74 3.64
C GLU A 96 6.34 -2.27 4.96
N ARG A 97 6.69 -3.51 5.28
CA ARG A 97 6.36 -4.16 6.54
C ARG A 97 7.64 -4.72 7.17
N PRO A 98 7.89 -4.47 8.46
CA PRO A 98 8.97 -5.15 9.17
C PRO A 98 8.68 -6.65 9.25
N VAL A 99 9.73 -7.48 9.10
CA VAL A 99 9.64 -8.93 9.31
C VAL A 99 9.99 -9.21 10.76
N PHE A 100 9.14 -9.99 11.45
CA PHE A 100 9.32 -10.29 12.86
C PHE A 100 10.67 -10.98 13.15
N GLY A 101 11.38 -10.46 14.13
CA GLY A 101 12.70 -10.99 14.54
C GLY A 101 13.82 -10.78 13.52
N ALA A 102 13.62 -9.92 12.52
CA ALA A 102 14.61 -9.59 11.50
C ALA A 102 14.89 -8.08 11.44
N THR A 103 16.00 -7.72 10.81
CA THR A 103 16.38 -6.30 10.60
C THR A 103 15.91 -5.75 9.26
N TYR A 104 15.38 -6.59 8.38
CA TYR A 104 14.90 -6.18 7.06
C TYR A 104 13.39 -5.99 7.02
N LYS A 105 12.95 -5.23 6.01
CA LYS A 105 11.55 -4.99 5.70
C LYS A 105 11.19 -5.64 4.37
N THR A 106 9.98 -6.12 4.28
CA THR A 106 9.42 -6.70 3.06
C THR A 106 8.49 -5.71 2.38
N LEU A 107 8.55 -5.61 1.05
CA LEU A 107 7.64 -4.78 0.27
C LEU A 107 6.26 -5.44 0.17
N LEU A 108 5.22 -4.75 0.60
CA LEU A 108 3.83 -5.16 0.38
C LEU A 108 3.31 -4.66 -0.97
N LEU A 109 3.72 -3.46 -1.37
CA LEU A 109 3.30 -2.82 -2.60
C LEU A 109 4.41 -1.92 -3.13
N ASN A 110 4.64 -1.98 -4.44
CA ASN A 110 5.38 -0.98 -5.20
C ASN A 110 4.59 -0.72 -6.49
N TYR A 111 3.83 0.36 -6.49
CA TYR A 111 2.87 0.65 -7.55
C TYR A 111 3.08 2.05 -8.10
N VAL A 112 3.09 2.16 -9.43
CA VAL A 112 3.13 3.45 -10.13
C VAL A 112 1.83 3.65 -10.88
N TYR A 113 1.05 4.65 -10.44
CA TYR A 113 -0.11 5.14 -11.16
C TYR A 113 0.32 6.21 -12.16
N GLN A 114 0.12 5.93 -13.44
CA GLN A 114 0.74 6.69 -14.53
C GLN A 114 0.11 8.07 -14.79
N LEU A 115 -1.13 8.29 -14.35
CA LEU A 115 -1.81 9.55 -14.60
C LEU A 115 -2.59 9.99 -13.36
N ILE A 116 -1.96 10.84 -12.55
CA ILE A 116 -2.66 11.61 -11.52
C ILE A 116 -2.97 13.01 -12.07
N GLU A 117 -4.22 13.41 -11.92
CA GLU A 117 -4.70 14.76 -12.31
C GLU A 117 -5.43 15.36 -11.11
N PHE A 118 -5.13 16.59 -10.76
CA PHE A 118 -5.79 17.29 -9.65
C PHE A 118 -5.60 18.80 -9.75
N SER A 119 -6.51 19.55 -9.10
CA SER A 119 -6.35 20.98 -8.88
C SER A 119 -5.84 21.22 -7.46
N TYR A 120 -4.97 22.20 -7.28
CA TYR A 120 -4.47 22.63 -5.98
C TYR A 120 -4.18 24.13 -5.98
N ILE A 121 -4.61 24.83 -4.93
CA ILE A 121 -4.35 26.26 -4.72
C ILE A 121 -3.43 26.39 -3.51
N GLU A 122 -2.50 27.35 -3.55
CA GLU A 122 -1.58 27.61 -2.45
C GLU A 122 -2.33 27.78 -1.13
N SER A 123 -1.86 27.07 -0.10
CA SER A 123 -2.46 27.04 1.25
C SER A 123 -3.85 26.42 1.36
N GLU A 124 -4.32 25.74 0.32
CA GLU A 124 -5.55 24.93 0.40
C GLU A 124 -5.34 23.76 1.36
N THR A 125 -6.27 23.57 2.28
CA THR A 125 -6.33 22.41 3.16
C THR A 125 -7.05 21.26 2.46
N LEU A 126 -6.39 20.10 2.41
CA LEU A 126 -7.00 18.90 1.86
C LEU A 126 -8.00 18.32 2.86
N GLU A 127 -9.28 18.34 2.51
CA GLU A 127 -10.37 17.78 3.31
C GLU A 127 -10.86 16.48 2.70
N TYR A 128 -11.07 15.47 3.53
CA TYR A 128 -11.68 14.20 3.15
C TYR A 128 -12.96 13.96 3.93
N ASN A 129 -14.01 13.62 3.20
CA ASN A 129 -15.29 13.20 3.75
C ASN A 129 -15.59 11.76 3.29
N GLU A 130 -15.99 10.89 4.21
CA GLU A 130 -16.26 9.47 3.91
C GLU A 130 -17.47 9.25 3.00
N THR A 131 -18.39 10.20 2.93
CA THR A 131 -19.67 10.06 2.23
C THR A 131 -19.76 10.88 0.95
N THR A 132 -18.83 11.82 0.72
CA THR A 132 -18.88 12.73 -0.43
C THR A 132 -17.52 12.92 -1.06
N PHE A 133 -17.51 13.10 -2.38
CA PHE A 133 -16.32 13.51 -3.12
C PHE A 133 -16.03 14.99 -2.86
N THR A 134 -14.88 15.32 -2.29
CA THR A 134 -14.45 16.70 -1.99
C THR A 134 -13.52 17.23 -3.07
N SER A 135 -12.42 16.53 -3.33
CA SER A 135 -11.49 16.84 -4.43
C SER A 135 -10.82 15.56 -4.91
N ASN A 136 -10.28 15.60 -6.13
CA ASN A 136 -9.63 14.42 -6.70
C ASN A 136 -8.38 14.03 -5.90
N LEU A 137 -7.54 15.01 -5.51
CA LEU A 137 -6.33 14.73 -4.73
C LEU A 137 -6.67 14.12 -3.37
N ALA A 138 -7.59 14.71 -2.60
CA ALA A 138 -7.98 14.17 -1.29
C ALA A 138 -8.57 12.75 -1.41
N SER A 139 -9.39 12.50 -2.44
CA SER A 139 -9.96 11.17 -2.70
C SER A 139 -8.89 10.14 -3.08
N ILE A 140 -7.90 10.50 -3.91
CA ILE A 140 -6.77 9.64 -4.25
C ILE A 140 -5.98 9.27 -2.99
N LEU A 141 -5.64 10.25 -2.17
CA LEU A 141 -4.87 10.04 -0.94
C LEU A 141 -5.63 9.16 0.06
N ALA A 142 -6.93 9.44 0.27
CA ALA A 142 -7.78 8.62 1.15
C ALA A 142 -7.92 7.18 0.64
N TYR A 143 -8.11 6.99 -0.67
CA TYR A 143 -8.15 5.67 -1.28
C TYR A 143 -6.88 4.86 -0.98
N TYR A 144 -5.71 5.46 -1.21
CA TYR A 144 -4.45 4.75 -0.96
C TYR A 144 -4.16 4.57 0.52
N ALA A 145 -4.58 5.49 1.40
CA ALA A 145 -4.47 5.29 2.84
C ALA A 145 -5.26 4.06 3.30
N TRP A 146 -6.53 3.92 2.87
CA TRP A 146 -7.35 2.75 3.16
C TRP A 146 -6.78 1.46 2.56
N LEU A 147 -6.26 1.55 1.33
CA LEU A 147 -5.61 0.41 0.68
C LEU A 147 -4.38 -0.06 1.45
N ILE A 148 -3.52 0.85 1.87
CA ILE A 148 -2.30 0.58 2.65
C ILE A 148 -2.65 -0.11 3.97
N VAL A 149 -3.59 0.46 4.72
CA VAL A 149 -4.05 -0.12 6.00
C VAL A 149 -4.66 -1.51 5.79
N GLY A 150 -5.41 -1.70 4.71
CA GLY A 150 -6.00 -2.99 4.36
C GLY A 150 -4.97 -4.06 4.01
N LEU A 151 -3.97 -3.70 3.21
CA LEU A 151 -2.87 -4.62 2.85
C LEU A 151 -2.06 -5.03 4.08
N ASP A 152 -1.72 -4.09 4.94
CA ASP A 152 -1.02 -4.37 6.20
C ASP A 152 -1.84 -5.32 7.07
N ALA A 153 -3.13 -5.04 7.28
CA ALA A 153 -4.02 -5.87 8.09
C ALA A 153 -4.15 -7.31 7.56
N ASP A 154 -4.15 -7.51 6.23
CA ASP A 154 -4.16 -8.84 5.62
C ASP A 154 -2.88 -9.63 5.90
N THR A 155 -1.76 -8.98 6.20
CA THR A 155 -0.52 -9.70 6.56
C THR A 155 -0.50 -10.22 7.99
N PHE A 156 -1.39 -9.73 8.86
CA PHE A 156 -1.48 -10.12 10.27
C PHE A 156 -2.68 -11.02 10.58
N SER A 157 -3.75 -10.94 9.79
CA SER A 157 -4.96 -11.71 10.01
C SER A 157 -5.62 -12.10 8.69
N PRO A 158 -6.10 -13.36 8.53
CA PRO A 158 -6.81 -13.77 7.33
C PRO A 158 -8.00 -12.85 7.05
N MET A 159 -8.04 -12.25 5.85
CA MET A 159 -9.08 -11.28 5.46
C MET A 159 -9.22 -10.05 6.38
N GLY A 160 -8.18 -9.74 7.19
CA GLY A 160 -8.19 -8.61 8.14
C GLY A 160 -8.35 -7.24 7.49
N GLY A 161 -7.96 -7.11 6.23
CA GLY A 161 -8.08 -5.89 5.43
C GLY A 161 -9.50 -5.57 4.93
N THR A 162 -10.46 -6.50 5.04
CA THR A 162 -11.81 -6.32 4.47
C THR A 162 -12.48 -5.00 4.86
N PRO A 163 -12.52 -4.58 6.14
CA PRO A 163 -13.16 -3.31 6.50
C PRO A 163 -12.55 -2.09 5.81
N TRP A 164 -11.23 -2.14 5.61
CA TRP A 164 -10.48 -1.02 5.04
C TRP A 164 -10.58 -0.99 3.51
N PHE A 165 -10.60 -2.14 2.85
CA PHE A 165 -10.88 -2.22 1.41
C PHE A 165 -12.32 -1.77 1.10
N THR A 166 -13.30 -2.06 1.98
CA THR A 166 -14.65 -1.51 1.85
C THR A 166 -14.68 0.02 1.95
N LYS A 167 -13.84 0.61 2.82
CA LYS A 167 -13.66 2.07 2.86
C LYS A 167 -13.03 2.61 1.58
N ALA A 168 -12.01 1.93 1.02
CA ALA A 168 -11.43 2.29 -0.26
C ALA A 168 -12.44 2.20 -1.41
N GLU A 169 -13.30 1.17 -1.41
CA GLU A 169 -14.41 1.01 -2.37
C GLU A 169 -15.42 2.16 -2.26
N ALA A 170 -15.76 2.58 -1.03
CA ALA A 170 -16.66 3.72 -0.81
C ALA A 170 -16.08 5.03 -1.39
N VAL A 171 -14.75 5.24 -1.30
CA VAL A 171 -14.11 6.39 -1.97
C VAL A 171 -14.29 6.31 -3.48
N VAL A 172 -14.11 5.11 -4.07
CA VAL A 172 -14.34 4.90 -5.51
C VAL A 172 -15.79 5.17 -5.89
N ALA A 173 -16.75 4.71 -5.08
CA ALA A 173 -18.19 4.94 -5.31
C ALA A 173 -18.53 6.44 -5.29
N ASN A 174 -18.00 7.19 -4.31
CA ASN A 174 -18.22 8.63 -4.21
C ASN A 174 -17.63 9.40 -5.40
N ALA A 175 -16.55 8.90 -6.00
CA ALA A 175 -15.84 9.53 -7.11
C ALA A 175 -16.34 9.12 -8.51
N GLN A 176 -17.45 8.35 -8.63
CA GLN A 176 -17.96 7.86 -9.92
C GLN A 176 -18.33 9.00 -10.90
N ASN A 177 -18.69 10.17 -10.40
CA ASN A 177 -19.03 11.34 -11.21
C ASN A 177 -17.86 12.32 -11.39
N ALA A 178 -16.65 11.99 -10.87
CA ALA A 178 -15.46 12.81 -11.10
C ALA A 178 -15.12 12.84 -12.60
N ARG A 179 -14.58 13.98 -13.04
CA ARG A 179 -14.10 14.16 -14.43
C ARG A 179 -12.79 13.40 -14.68
N GLU A 180 -12.00 13.24 -13.62
CA GLU A 180 -10.68 12.64 -13.68
C GLU A 180 -10.79 11.10 -13.76
N LYS A 181 -9.82 10.50 -14.45
CA LYS A 181 -9.79 9.06 -14.72
C LYS A 181 -9.34 8.23 -13.51
N GLY A 182 -9.62 6.94 -13.58
CA GLY A 182 -9.16 5.94 -12.61
C GLY A 182 -10.18 5.56 -11.55
N TRP A 183 -11.39 6.10 -11.60
CA TRP A 183 -12.49 5.81 -10.67
C TRP A 183 -13.55 4.85 -11.21
N LYS A 184 -13.62 4.66 -12.52
CA LYS A 184 -14.63 3.85 -13.20
C LYS A 184 -14.03 2.59 -13.78
N ALA A 185 -14.84 1.55 -13.95
CA ALA A 185 -14.43 0.31 -14.59
C ALA A 185 -13.89 0.53 -16.00
N PHE A 186 -14.52 1.44 -16.75
CA PHE A 186 -14.20 1.75 -18.16
C PHE A 186 -14.11 3.27 -18.36
N ASP A 187 -12.94 3.83 -18.10
CA ASP A 187 -12.67 5.26 -18.30
C ASP A 187 -11.43 5.54 -19.17
N GLY A 188 -10.92 4.50 -19.84
CA GLY A 188 -9.73 4.59 -20.69
C GLY A 188 -8.40 4.56 -19.94
N SER A 189 -8.41 4.39 -18.61
CA SER A 189 -7.20 4.23 -17.79
C SER A 189 -6.68 2.79 -17.73
N GLY A 190 -7.35 1.85 -18.43
CA GLY A 190 -7.05 0.42 -18.39
C GLY A 190 -7.47 -0.25 -17.06
N ASN A 191 -6.97 -1.47 -16.84
CA ASN A 191 -7.29 -2.28 -15.67
C ASN A 191 -6.39 -1.96 -14.44
N ARG A 192 -5.43 -1.05 -14.58
CA ARG A 192 -4.57 -0.57 -13.48
C ARG A 192 -5.15 0.70 -12.85
N ASN A 193 -6.44 0.72 -12.58
CA ASN A 193 -7.13 1.83 -11.96
C ASN A 193 -7.62 1.50 -10.55
N ARG A 194 -8.01 2.49 -9.80
CA ARG A 194 -8.45 2.37 -8.40
C ARG A 194 -9.70 1.48 -8.26
N TYR A 195 -10.62 1.56 -9.24
CA TYR A 195 -11.79 0.69 -9.28
C TYR A 195 -11.37 -0.80 -9.35
N ALA A 196 -10.58 -1.17 -10.35
CA ALA A 196 -10.18 -2.57 -10.56
C ALA A 196 -9.34 -3.10 -9.39
N LEU A 197 -8.43 -2.29 -8.84
CA LEU A 197 -7.58 -2.68 -7.72
C LEU A 197 -8.40 -3.06 -6.48
N VAL A 198 -9.37 -2.25 -6.07
CA VAL A 198 -10.18 -2.55 -4.88
C VAL A 198 -11.19 -3.66 -5.14
N GLN A 199 -11.79 -3.71 -6.32
CA GLN A 199 -12.72 -4.79 -6.69
C GLN A 199 -12.04 -6.15 -6.66
N ASN A 200 -10.81 -6.28 -7.16
CA ASN A 200 -10.06 -7.53 -7.08
C ASN A 200 -9.80 -7.97 -5.62
N LEU A 201 -9.60 -7.06 -4.67
CA LEU A 201 -9.38 -7.41 -3.27
C LEU A 201 -10.67 -7.85 -2.55
N LEU A 202 -11.81 -7.35 -2.98
CA LEU A 202 -13.10 -7.66 -2.35
C LEU A 202 -13.84 -8.84 -3.02
N ASP A 203 -13.53 -9.14 -4.28
CA ASP A 203 -14.17 -10.25 -5.00
C ASP A 203 -13.69 -11.61 -4.46
N SER A 204 -14.63 -12.43 -4.03
CA SER A 204 -14.37 -13.76 -3.47
C SER A 204 -13.62 -14.71 -4.41
N LYS A 205 -13.74 -14.51 -5.73
CA LYS A 205 -13.00 -15.30 -6.73
C LYS A 205 -11.48 -15.13 -6.63
N TYR A 206 -11.00 -14.00 -6.06
CA TYR A 206 -9.57 -13.71 -5.85
C TYR A 206 -9.13 -13.86 -4.40
N ARG A 207 -9.93 -14.54 -3.57
CA ARG A 207 -9.64 -14.76 -2.15
C ARG A 207 -8.22 -15.30 -1.91
N GLY A 208 -7.72 -16.18 -2.79
CA GLY A 208 -6.38 -16.76 -2.69
C GLY A 208 -5.25 -15.73 -2.71
N LEU A 209 -5.46 -14.56 -3.34
CA LEU A 209 -4.54 -13.42 -3.29
C LEU A 209 -4.34 -12.91 -1.86
N ARG A 210 -5.43 -12.75 -1.11
CA ARG A 210 -5.40 -12.27 0.27
C ARG A 210 -4.95 -13.34 1.25
N THR A 211 -5.26 -14.61 0.97
CA THR A 211 -4.69 -15.76 1.69
C THR A 211 -3.17 -15.78 1.55
N PHE A 212 -2.64 -15.56 0.34
CA PHE A 212 -1.20 -15.43 0.13
C PHE A 212 -0.59 -14.31 1.00
N LEU A 213 -1.22 -13.12 1.09
CA LEU A 213 -0.68 -12.04 1.93
C LEU A 213 -0.50 -12.48 3.39
N TYR A 214 -1.46 -13.18 3.95
CA TYR A 214 -1.35 -13.71 5.31
C TYR A 214 -0.29 -14.82 5.44
N GLU A 215 -0.43 -15.87 4.65
CA GLU A 215 0.41 -17.06 4.76
C GLU A 215 1.89 -16.75 4.47
N TYR A 216 2.16 -15.98 3.42
CA TYR A 216 3.52 -15.61 3.07
C TYR A 216 4.21 -14.80 4.16
N HIS A 217 3.51 -13.81 4.74
CA HIS A 217 4.12 -12.94 5.73
C HIS A 217 4.09 -13.55 7.13
N ARG A 218 2.93 -14.03 7.59
CA ARG A 218 2.77 -14.48 8.98
C ARG A 218 3.27 -15.90 9.20
N SER A 219 2.92 -16.82 8.29
CA SER A 219 3.33 -18.22 8.37
C SER A 219 4.69 -18.49 7.74
N GLY A 220 5.13 -17.67 6.80
CA GLY A 220 6.43 -17.74 6.13
C GLY A 220 7.47 -16.82 6.78
N LEU A 221 7.50 -15.54 6.39
CA LEU A 221 8.59 -14.62 6.75
C LEU A 221 8.76 -14.43 8.26
N ASP A 222 7.68 -14.24 9.03
CA ASP A 222 7.75 -14.01 10.47
C ASP A 222 8.27 -15.24 11.24
N LYS A 223 8.22 -16.46 10.65
CA LYS A 223 8.76 -17.66 11.26
C LYS A 223 10.24 -17.89 10.99
N LEU A 224 10.83 -17.18 10.04
CA LEU A 224 12.26 -17.34 9.70
C LEU A 224 13.18 -17.14 10.91
N SER A 225 12.82 -16.27 11.85
CA SER A 225 13.60 -16.04 13.07
C SER A 225 13.58 -17.22 14.04
N GLN A 226 12.58 -18.11 13.96
CA GLN A 226 12.44 -19.29 14.79
C GLN A 226 12.97 -20.55 14.09
N SER A 227 12.62 -20.73 12.82
CA SER A 227 13.04 -21.84 11.96
C SER A 227 13.11 -21.37 10.51
N VAL A 228 14.34 -21.22 10.00
CA VAL A 228 14.56 -20.83 8.60
C VAL A 228 13.98 -21.87 7.64
N ALA A 229 14.07 -23.16 7.96
CA ALA A 229 13.56 -24.23 7.12
C ALA A 229 12.03 -24.16 7.01
N ASP A 230 11.31 -24.08 8.15
CA ASP A 230 9.85 -24.07 8.17
C ASP A 230 9.30 -22.76 7.56
N GLY A 231 9.90 -21.61 7.89
CA GLY A 231 9.50 -20.33 7.34
C GLY A 231 9.66 -20.28 5.81
N ARG A 232 10.78 -20.83 5.29
CA ARG A 232 11.00 -20.92 3.84
C ARG A 232 10.02 -21.87 3.17
N ALA A 233 9.76 -23.04 3.77
CA ALA A 233 8.81 -24.00 3.23
C ALA A 233 7.40 -23.39 3.15
N SER A 234 6.92 -22.76 4.22
CA SER A 234 5.61 -22.09 4.24
C SER A 234 5.53 -20.92 3.23
N ALA A 235 6.61 -20.15 3.07
CA ALA A 235 6.68 -19.09 2.08
C ALA A 235 6.60 -19.65 0.64
N LEU A 236 7.33 -20.74 0.36
CA LEU A 236 7.28 -21.39 -0.96
C LEU A 236 5.89 -21.94 -1.27
N GLU A 237 5.26 -22.62 -0.29
CA GLU A 237 3.89 -23.14 -0.42
C GLU A 237 2.90 -22.03 -0.74
N SER A 238 2.97 -20.89 -0.05
CA SER A 238 2.09 -19.75 -0.32
C SER A 238 2.29 -19.17 -1.73
N VAL A 239 3.51 -19.15 -2.25
CA VAL A 239 3.80 -18.75 -3.64
C VAL A 239 3.24 -19.76 -4.65
N MET A 240 3.27 -21.06 -4.34
CA MET A 240 2.63 -22.09 -5.17
C MET A 240 1.11 -21.92 -5.21
N GLN A 241 0.47 -21.62 -4.08
CA GLN A 241 -0.97 -21.30 -4.02
C GLN A 241 -1.30 -20.03 -4.84
N LEU A 242 -0.45 -19.00 -4.79
CA LEU A 242 -0.63 -17.80 -5.61
C LEU A 242 -0.55 -18.12 -7.12
N LYS A 243 0.35 -19.02 -7.53
CA LYS A 243 0.43 -19.53 -8.92
C LYS A 243 -0.87 -20.24 -9.33
N ASP A 244 -1.50 -21.01 -8.43
CA ASP A 244 -2.76 -21.67 -8.72
C ASP A 244 -3.90 -20.66 -8.93
N VAL A 245 -3.94 -19.58 -8.14
CA VAL A 245 -4.86 -18.45 -8.38
C VAL A 245 -4.62 -17.83 -9.74
N HIS A 246 -3.36 -17.59 -10.12
CA HIS A 246 -2.98 -17.06 -11.44
C HIS A 246 -3.42 -17.99 -12.58
N SER A 247 -3.21 -19.30 -12.43
CA SER A 247 -3.50 -20.28 -13.48
C SER A 247 -4.99 -20.57 -13.65
N SER A 248 -5.76 -20.56 -12.55
CA SER A 248 -7.19 -20.84 -12.56
C SER A 248 -8.03 -19.64 -13.00
N ARG A 249 -7.47 -18.44 -12.96
CA ARG A 249 -8.15 -17.19 -13.25
C ARG A 249 -7.27 -16.27 -14.11
N PRO A 250 -6.98 -16.63 -15.37
CA PRO A 250 -6.19 -15.81 -16.27
C PRO A 250 -7.01 -14.59 -16.71
N ASP A 251 -7.32 -13.71 -15.76
CA ASP A 251 -8.10 -12.50 -15.97
C ASP A 251 -7.13 -11.33 -16.15
N SER A 252 -7.18 -10.68 -17.32
CA SER A 252 -6.40 -9.49 -17.61
C SER A 252 -6.69 -8.32 -16.65
N TYR A 253 -7.80 -8.38 -15.92
CA TYR A 253 -8.15 -7.40 -14.90
C TYR A 253 -7.46 -7.65 -13.55
N MET A 254 -6.88 -8.84 -13.33
CA MET A 254 -6.18 -9.15 -12.08
C MET A 254 -4.75 -8.63 -12.09
N VAL A 255 -4.60 -7.37 -11.78
CA VAL A 255 -3.30 -6.69 -11.75
C VAL A 255 -2.47 -7.08 -10.52
N TRP A 256 -3.11 -7.50 -9.43
CA TRP A 256 -2.45 -7.72 -8.13
C TRP A 256 -1.35 -8.77 -8.16
N ILE A 257 -1.53 -9.88 -8.89
CA ILE A 257 -0.48 -10.91 -8.99
C ILE A 257 0.78 -10.32 -9.58
N GLN A 258 0.66 -9.51 -10.64
CA GLN A 258 1.81 -8.85 -11.23
C GLN A 258 2.46 -7.86 -10.26
N LEU A 259 1.67 -7.05 -9.55
CA LEU A 259 2.18 -6.10 -8.56
C LEU A 259 2.92 -6.80 -7.41
N LEU A 260 2.39 -7.93 -6.93
CA LEU A 260 3.05 -8.75 -5.91
C LEU A 260 4.35 -9.38 -6.45
N CYS A 261 4.31 -9.97 -7.63
CA CYS A 261 5.51 -10.53 -8.26
C CYS A 261 6.60 -9.48 -8.45
N ASP A 262 6.23 -8.27 -8.89
CA ASP A 262 7.17 -7.18 -9.08
C ASP A 262 7.77 -6.71 -7.74
N ALA A 263 6.96 -6.63 -6.69
CA ALA A 263 7.42 -6.24 -5.36
C ALA A 263 8.31 -7.31 -4.70
N LYS A 264 8.07 -8.60 -4.99
CA LYS A 264 8.68 -9.74 -4.29
C LYS A 264 9.80 -10.44 -5.08
N ALA A 265 10.03 -10.09 -6.36
CA ALA A 265 10.94 -10.85 -7.22
C ALA A 265 12.33 -11.07 -6.62
N ASP A 266 12.99 -10.01 -6.12
CA ASP A 266 14.31 -10.13 -5.51
C ASP A 266 14.26 -10.84 -4.15
N GLU A 267 13.22 -10.63 -3.35
CA GLU A 267 12.99 -11.31 -2.07
C GLU A 267 12.84 -12.82 -2.30
N TRP A 268 12.05 -13.25 -3.28
CA TRP A 268 11.88 -14.66 -3.62
C TRP A 268 13.18 -15.30 -4.11
N VAL A 269 13.93 -14.61 -4.95
CA VAL A 269 15.25 -15.11 -5.40
C VAL A 269 16.18 -15.34 -4.21
N ASN A 270 16.25 -14.39 -3.29
CA ASN A 270 17.10 -14.52 -2.11
C ASN A 270 16.60 -15.62 -1.15
N LEU A 271 15.28 -15.65 -0.88
CA LEU A 271 14.68 -16.61 0.05
C LEU A 271 14.81 -18.05 -0.42
N PHE A 272 14.67 -18.28 -1.74
CA PHE A 272 14.69 -19.62 -2.35
C PHE A 272 16.06 -20.04 -2.89
N SER A 273 17.10 -19.20 -2.77
CA SER A 273 18.46 -19.53 -3.21
C SER A 273 19.08 -20.76 -2.53
N SER A 274 18.60 -21.09 -1.33
CA SER A 274 19.10 -22.25 -0.53
C SER A 274 18.27 -23.51 -0.71
N LEU A 275 17.33 -23.57 -1.63
CA LEU A 275 16.60 -24.80 -2.01
C LEU A 275 17.54 -25.79 -2.72
N SER A 276 17.14 -27.06 -2.83
CA SER A 276 17.81 -28.04 -3.67
C SER A 276 17.78 -27.63 -5.14
N GLU A 277 18.70 -28.11 -5.96
CA GLU A 277 18.79 -27.74 -7.39
C GLU A 277 17.49 -28.04 -8.14
N MET A 278 16.82 -29.17 -7.84
CA MET A 278 15.54 -29.53 -8.47
C MET A 278 14.43 -28.55 -8.06
N GLU A 279 14.36 -28.19 -6.77
CA GLU A 279 13.38 -27.21 -6.27
C GLU A 279 13.62 -25.82 -6.87
N LYS A 280 14.89 -25.38 -6.97
CA LYS A 280 15.24 -24.10 -7.62
C LYS A 280 14.76 -24.04 -9.06
N GLN A 281 15.00 -25.12 -9.83
CA GLN A 281 14.59 -25.20 -11.24
C GLN A 281 13.06 -25.10 -11.36
N THR A 282 12.34 -25.87 -10.53
CA THR A 282 10.86 -25.87 -10.53
C THR A 282 10.32 -24.52 -10.11
N THR A 283 10.88 -23.93 -9.05
CA THR A 283 10.48 -22.60 -8.55
C THR A 283 10.76 -21.50 -9.59
N ALA A 284 11.96 -21.50 -10.19
CA ALA A 284 12.29 -20.52 -11.23
C ALA A 284 11.35 -20.60 -12.44
N LEU A 285 11.01 -21.83 -12.89
CA LEU A 285 10.06 -22.02 -13.99
C LEU A 285 8.68 -21.47 -13.64
N MET A 286 8.19 -21.78 -12.45
CA MET A 286 6.90 -21.29 -11.93
C MET A 286 6.87 -19.75 -11.87
N LEU A 287 7.88 -19.11 -11.30
CA LEU A 287 7.96 -17.65 -11.19
C LEU A 287 8.03 -16.96 -12.55
N LYS A 288 8.76 -17.53 -13.50
CA LYS A 288 8.82 -17.03 -14.89
C LYS A 288 7.47 -17.10 -15.59
N GLN A 289 6.68 -18.13 -15.33
CA GLN A 289 5.31 -18.25 -15.88
C GLN A 289 4.37 -17.20 -15.28
N MET A 290 4.48 -16.93 -13.98
CA MET A 290 3.64 -15.94 -13.29
C MET A 290 4.01 -14.51 -13.66
N ASN A 291 5.31 -14.22 -13.82
CA ASN A 291 5.80 -12.86 -14.09
C ASN A 291 6.93 -12.90 -15.14
N PRO A 292 6.59 -12.93 -16.42
CA PRO A 292 7.56 -12.89 -17.51
C PRO A 292 8.45 -11.64 -17.54
N SER A 293 7.97 -10.53 -16.95
CA SER A 293 8.72 -9.27 -16.91
C SER A 293 10.02 -9.36 -16.07
N ASN A 294 10.11 -10.32 -15.14
CA ASN A 294 11.24 -10.50 -14.23
C ASN A 294 12.04 -11.80 -14.49
N ILE A 295 11.97 -12.38 -15.70
CA ILE A 295 12.70 -13.62 -16.06
C ILE A 295 14.18 -13.54 -15.69
N SER A 296 14.85 -12.43 -15.99
CA SER A 296 16.28 -12.24 -15.71
C SER A 296 16.62 -12.31 -14.21
N LYS A 297 15.70 -11.89 -13.34
CA LYS A 297 15.86 -12.03 -11.88
C LYS A 297 15.74 -13.49 -11.48
N TYR A 298 14.71 -14.19 -11.96
CA TYR A 298 14.44 -15.59 -11.63
C TYR A 298 15.49 -16.55 -12.18
N ASP A 299 16.19 -16.19 -13.27
CA ASP A 299 17.36 -16.93 -13.77
C ASP A 299 18.47 -17.07 -12.72
N ARG A 300 18.56 -16.12 -11.77
CA ARG A 300 19.57 -16.15 -10.70
C ARG A 300 19.37 -17.34 -9.74
N LEU A 301 18.19 -17.95 -9.68
CA LEU A 301 17.97 -19.16 -8.89
C LEU A 301 18.68 -20.39 -9.48
N THR A 302 18.86 -20.44 -10.79
CA THR A 302 19.39 -21.62 -11.49
C THR A 302 20.76 -21.39 -12.11
N LYS A 303 21.29 -20.16 -12.07
CA LYS A 303 22.64 -19.87 -12.50
C LYS A 303 23.60 -20.03 -11.32
N PRO A 304 24.79 -20.64 -11.55
CA PRO A 304 25.81 -20.77 -10.53
C PRO A 304 26.39 -19.42 -10.11
#